data_38c944acbb0e18099ef82a1d13b4c1b6
#
_entry.id   38c944acbb0e18099ef82a1d13b4c1b6
#
_cell.length_a   1.000
_cell.length_b   1.000
_cell.length_c   1.000
_cell.angle_alpha   90.00
_cell.angle_beta   90.00
_cell.angle_gamma   90.00
#
_symmetry.space_group_name_H-M   'P 1'
#
loop_
_entity.id
_entity.type
_entity.pdbx_description
1 polymer ?
#
loop_
_entity_poly.entity_id
_entity_poly.type
_entity_poly.pdbx_seq_one_letter_code
_entity_poly.pdbx_strand_id
1 'polypeptide(L)'
;MLGVKRAVITAVLLLVHLSLAQAQTLSVTTEIVQLPQAGPVHLWSPDHQWMLVADALPLDHVGEKHVWLEAADGRNRRLVKRYNRSLSLGWAPDSSTFFVNDGWASDREDCEIVDPVSLKSIDVATLLADKPEAQRYLDAGHRYLAAEHWIDSKTLLVKLYGHFDDPPAASFHLTYSVSLDDTTRF
;
A
#
# COMPACT_ATOMS: atom_id res chain seq x y z
N MET A 1 44.98 35.16 -67.89
CA MET A 1 44.76 35.62 -66.50
C MET A 1 43.57 34.86 -65.96
N LEU A 2 43.79 33.80 -65.13
CA LEU A 2 42.78 32.97 -64.57
C LEU A 2 42.45 33.51 -63.15
N GLY A 3 41.19 33.91 -62.94
CA GLY A 3 40.68 34.30 -61.63
C GLY A 3 40.14 33.10 -60.85
N VAL A 4 40.75 32.79 -59.71
CA VAL A 4 40.36 31.75 -58.84
C VAL A 4 39.23 32.27 -57.92
N LYS A 5 38.03 31.74 -58.06
CA LYS A 5 36.92 32.00 -57.15
C LYS A 5 37.06 31.08 -55.92
N ARG A 6 37.27 31.66 -54.74
CA ARG A 6 37.24 30.96 -53.45
C ARG A 6 35.80 30.75 -53.08
N ALA A 7 35.38 29.50 -52.93
CA ALA A 7 34.10 29.12 -52.31
C ALA A 7 34.28 29.06 -50.79
N VAL A 8 33.53 29.85 -50.07
CA VAL A 8 33.45 29.80 -48.61
C VAL A 8 32.37 28.80 -48.26
N ILE A 9 32.75 27.66 -47.67
CA ILE A 9 31.83 26.66 -47.15
C ILE A 9 31.51 27.07 -45.70
N THR A 10 30.27 27.55 -45.46
CA THR A 10 29.78 27.83 -44.13
C THR A 10 29.19 26.54 -43.54
N ALA A 11 29.91 25.93 -42.61
CA ALA A 11 29.41 24.79 -41.87
C ALA A 11 28.44 25.29 -40.80
N VAL A 12 27.16 24.96 -40.95
CA VAL A 12 26.12 25.18 -39.91
C VAL A 12 26.19 24.00 -38.97
N LEU A 13 26.72 24.21 -37.77
CA LEU A 13 26.65 23.25 -36.67
C LEU A 13 25.20 23.28 -36.07
N LEU A 14 24.42 22.26 -36.38
CA LEU A 14 23.14 22.01 -35.75
C LEU A 14 23.40 21.40 -34.35
N LEU A 15 23.35 22.20 -33.31
CA LEU A 15 23.34 21.73 -31.90
C LEU A 15 21.97 21.15 -31.62
N VAL A 16 21.84 19.83 -31.68
CA VAL A 16 20.67 19.11 -31.19
C VAL A 16 20.78 19.05 -29.67
N HIS A 17 20.04 19.90 -28.98
CA HIS A 17 19.85 19.79 -27.54
C HIS A 17 18.88 18.62 -27.29
N LEU A 18 19.41 17.44 -26.95
CA LEU A 18 18.63 16.39 -26.32
C LEU A 18 18.29 16.85 -24.90
N SER A 19 17.10 17.41 -24.72
CA SER A 19 16.51 17.57 -23.40
C SER A 19 16.14 16.16 -22.91
N LEU A 20 16.97 15.59 -22.02
CA LEU A 20 16.56 14.48 -21.18
C LEU A 20 15.47 15.00 -20.24
N ALA A 21 14.22 14.78 -20.61
CA ALA A 21 13.11 14.89 -19.67
C ALA A 21 13.34 13.80 -18.62
N GLN A 22 13.88 14.18 -17.46
CA GLN A 22 13.82 13.36 -16.27
C GLN A 22 12.35 13.22 -15.93
N ALA A 23 11.79 12.04 -16.19
CA ALA A 23 10.51 11.67 -15.64
C ALA A 23 10.68 11.65 -14.10
N GLN A 24 10.29 12.74 -13.45
CA GLN A 24 10.08 12.72 -12.02
C GLN A 24 8.92 11.74 -11.78
N THR A 25 9.25 10.57 -11.29
CA THR A 25 8.26 9.67 -10.70
C THR A 25 7.71 10.43 -9.50
N LEU A 26 6.57 11.08 -9.67
CA LEU A 26 5.78 11.57 -8.56
C LEU A 26 5.41 10.32 -7.76
N SER A 27 6.08 10.11 -6.62
CA SER A 27 5.62 9.13 -5.65
C SER A 27 4.27 9.64 -5.14
N VAL A 28 3.20 9.07 -5.63
CA VAL A 28 1.86 9.32 -5.09
C VAL A 28 1.82 8.63 -3.75
N THR A 29 2.12 9.37 -2.69
CA THR A 29 1.94 8.89 -1.32
C THR A 29 0.44 8.85 -1.08
N THR A 30 -0.14 7.67 -1.10
CA THR A 30 -1.54 7.48 -0.74
C THR A 30 -1.71 7.67 0.76
N GLU A 31 -2.80 8.32 1.15
CA GLU A 31 -3.14 8.55 2.55
C GLU A 31 -3.34 7.22 3.27
N ILE A 32 -2.79 7.11 4.48
CA ILE A 32 -3.04 6.00 5.39
C ILE A 32 -3.90 6.50 6.53
N VAL A 33 -5.02 5.82 6.72
CA VAL A 33 -5.97 6.15 7.80
C VAL A 33 -5.84 5.14 8.92
N GLN A 34 -5.71 5.64 10.15
CA GLN A 34 -5.72 4.85 11.38
C GLN A 34 -7.10 4.93 12.03
N LEU A 35 -7.63 3.80 12.47
CA LEU A 35 -8.92 3.67 13.15
C LEU A 35 -8.77 3.05 14.54
N PRO A 36 -9.65 3.38 15.51
CA PRO A 36 -10.77 4.31 15.42
C PRO A 36 -10.33 5.77 15.43
N GLN A 37 -11.17 6.64 14.86
CA GLN A 37 -11.03 8.10 14.94
C GLN A 37 -12.30 8.71 15.55
N ALA A 38 -12.18 9.94 16.09
CA ALA A 38 -13.27 10.65 16.75
C ALA A 38 -14.39 11.15 15.80
N GLY A 39 -14.32 10.87 14.53
CA GLY A 39 -15.30 11.30 13.53
C GLY A 39 -15.48 10.26 12.42
N PRO A 40 -16.44 10.48 11.52
CA PRO A 40 -16.59 9.62 10.37
C PRO A 40 -15.33 9.69 9.50
N VAL A 41 -14.88 8.55 9.02
CA VAL A 41 -13.73 8.48 8.12
C VAL A 41 -14.21 8.16 6.73
N HIS A 42 -13.76 8.96 5.76
CA HIS A 42 -14.02 8.78 4.35
C HIS A 42 -12.68 8.75 3.61
N LEU A 43 -12.22 7.58 3.22
CA LEU A 43 -10.97 7.41 2.48
C LEU A 43 -11.30 7.05 1.02
N TRP A 44 -11.20 8.05 0.15
CA TRP A 44 -11.43 7.88 -1.28
C TRP A 44 -10.31 7.09 -1.95
N SER A 45 -10.68 6.24 -2.92
CA SER A 45 -9.71 5.72 -3.87
C SER A 45 -9.13 6.86 -4.72
N PRO A 46 -7.87 6.78 -5.19
CA PRO A 46 -7.24 7.82 -6.01
C PRO A 46 -8.05 8.22 -7.26
N ASP A 47 -8.77 7.28 -7.87
CA ASP A 47 -9.65 7.50 -9.03
C ASP A 47 -11.06 7.99 -8.66
N HIS A 48 -11.35 8.13 -7.36
CA HIS A 48 -12.66 8.51 -6.82
C HIS A 48 -13.84 7.61 -7.22
N GLN A 49 -13.59 6.35 -7.62
CA GLN A 49 -14.66 5.40 -7.92
C GLN A 49 -15.20 4.69 -6.67
N TRP A 50 -14.38 4.61 -5.62
CA TRP A 50 -14.66 3.92 -4.39
C TRP A 50 -14.35 4.78 -3.17
N MET A 51 -15.04 4.49 -2.07
CA MET A 51 -14.80 5.14 -0.79
C MET A 51 -14.86 4.11 0.33
N LEU A 52 -13.80 4.03 1.14
CA LEU A 52 -13.83 3.31 2.40
C LEU A 52 -14.43 4.22 3.47
N VAL A 53 -15.42 3.72 4.17
CA VAL A 53 -16.18 4.46 5.19
C VAL A 53 -16.11 3.73 6.51
N ALA A 54 -15.66 4.43 7.55
CA ALA A 54 -15.81 3.96 8.92
C ALA A 54 -16.75 4.89 9.68
N ASP A 55 -17.67 4.29 10.44
CA ASP A 55 -18.66 5.05 11.19
C ASP A 55 -17.99 5.86 12.32
N ALA A 56 -18.52 7.05 12.59
CA ALA A 56 -18.11 7.86 13.72
C ALA A 56 -18.53 7.16 15.02
N LEU A 57 -17.57 6.81 15.84
CA LEU A 57 -17.83 6.22 17.15
C LEU A 57 -17.07 7.01 18.21
N PRO A 58 -17.61 7.14 19.42
CA PRO A 58 -16.83 7.65 20.55
C PRO A 58 -15.53 6.84 20.69
N LEU A 59 -14.41 7.50 21.02
CA LEU A 59 -13.11 6.83 21.17
C LEU A 59 -13.11 5.76 22.27
N ASP A 60 -13.99 5.89 23.25
CA ASP A 60 -14.22 4.95 24.35
C ASP A 60 -15.24 3.85 23.99
N HIS A 61 -15.71 3.82 22.75
CA HIS A 61 -16.65 2.79 22.30
C HIS A 61 -16.04 1.40 22.45
N VAL A 62 -16.67 0.59 23.29
CA VAL A 62 -16.34 -0.83 23.47
C VAL A 62 -17.31 -1.65 22.63
N GLY A 63 -16.76 -2.40 21.68
CA GLY A 63 -17.56 -3.25 20.82
C GLY A 63 -17.08 -3.31 19.37
N GLU A 64 -17.82 -4.05 18.58
CA GLU A 64 -17.53 -4.26 17.18
C GLU A 64 -17.73 -2.97 16.37
N LYS A 65 -16.76 -2.66 15.54
CA LYS A 65 -16.72 -1.53 14.62
C LYS A 65 -16.65 -2.05 13.19
N HIS A 66 -17.06 -1.24 12.22
CA HIS A 66 -17.17 -1.66 10.85
C HIS A 66 -16.46 -0.70 9.89
N VAL A 67 -15.87 -1.27 8.87
CA VAL A 67 -15.45 -0.56 7.66
C VAL A 67 -16.26 -1.06 6.49
N TRP A 68 -16.78 -0.13 5.72
CA TRP A 68 -17.59 -0.36 4.56
C TRP A 68 -16.88 0.15 3.31
N LEU A 69 -17.15 -0.47 2.18
CA LEU A 69 -16.82 0.04 0.85
C LEU A 69 -18.10 0.52 0.18
N GLU A 70 -18.06 1.74 -0.35
CA GLU A 70 -19.14 2.35 -1.09
C GLU A 70 -18.66 2.75 -2.49
N ALA A 71 -19.50 2.61 -3.51
CA ALA A 71 -19.24 3.19 -4.81
C ALA A 71 -19.42 4.72 -4.76
N ALA A 72 -18.79 5.46 -5.67
CA ALA A 72 -18.84 6.92 -5.71
C ALA A 72 -20.26 7.52 -5.81
N ASP A 73 -21.21 6.74 -6.34
CA ASP A 73 -22.62 7.13 -6.43
C ASP A 73 -23.42 6.89 -5.13
N GLY A 74 -22.75 6.46 -4.06
CA GLY A 74 -23.32 6.12 -2.75
C GLY A 74 -24.12 4.81 -2.73
N ARG A 75 -24.08 4.06 -3.81
CA ARG A 75 -24.75 2.75 -3.92
C ARG A 75 -23.79 1.61 -3.55
N ASN A 76 -24.35 0.42 -3.38
CA ASN A 76 -23.57 -0.81 -3.15
C ASN A 76 -22.64 -0.74 -1.93
N ARG A 77 -23.14 -0.24 -0.80
CA ARG A 77 -22.42 -0.32 0.47
C ARG A 77 -22.20 -1.79 0.84
N ARG A 78 -20.95 -2.20 0.97
CA ARG A 78 -20.53 -3.58 1.27
C ARG A 78 -19.60 -3.59 2.48
N LEU A 79 -19.78 -4.56 3.38
CA LEU A 79 -18.92 -4.71 4.53
C LEU A 79 -17.54 -5.22 4.09
N VAL A 80 -16.50 -4.48 4.44
CA VAL A 80 -15.10 -4.85 4.25
C VAL A 80 -14.59 -5.62 5.44
N LYS A 81 -14.69 -5.02 6.64
CA LYS A 81 -14.10 -5.57 7.85
C LYS A 81 -14.93 -5.22 9.09
N ARG A 82 -14.98 -6.18 10.03
CA ARG A 82 -15.37 -5.95 11.41
C ARG A 82 -14.11 -5.96 12.26
N TYR A 83 -13.98 -5.03 13.18
CA TYR A 83 -12.81 -4.95 14.05
C TYR A 83 -13.18 -4.46 15.43
N ASN A 84 -12.37 -4.80 16.45
CA ASN A 84 -12.64 -4.43 17.83
C ASN A 84 -11.60 -3.46 18.41
N ARG A 85 -10.36 -3.47 17.92
CA ARG A 85 -9.26 -2.70 18.49
C ARG A 85 -8.79 -1.60 17.55
N SER A 86 -7.84 -1.90 16.71
CA SER A 86 -7.23 -0.95 15.76
C SER A 86 -7.24 -1.51 14.35
N LEU A 87 -7.32 -0.60 13.40
CA LEU A 87 -7.27 -0.94 11.98
C LEU A 87 -6.60 0.19 11.23
N SER A 88 -5.79 -0.12 10.21
CA SER A 88 -5.33 0.91 9.28
C SER A 88 -5.58 0.50 7.84
N LEU A 89 -5.80 1.51 7.00
CA LEU A 89 -6.24 1.36 5.62
C LEU A 89 -5.42 2.25 4.70
N GLY A 90 -5.13 1.78 3.49
CA GLY A 90 -4.49 2.60 2.46
C GLY A 90 -4.69 2.04 1.06
N TRP A 91 -5.10 2.91 0.13
CA TRP A 91 -5.29 2.56 -1.28
C TRP A 91 -3.98 2.41 -2.03
N ALA A 92 -3.94 1.48 -2.98
CA ALA A 92 -2.92 1.47 -4.01
C ALA A 92 -3.06 2.71 -4.91
N PRO A 93 -1.96 3.26 -5.47
CA PRO A 93 -1.99 4.49 -6.27
C PRO A 93 -2.90 4.44 -7.50
N ASP A 94 -3.14 3.26 -8.05
CA ASP A 94 -4.01 3.02 -9.22
C ASP A 94 -5.44 2.62 -8.86
N SER A 95 -5.80 2.63 -7.56
CA SER A 95 -7.12 2.23 -7.06
C SER A 95 -7.48 0.76 -7.25
N SER A 96 -6.57 -0.08 -7.73
CA SER A 96 -6.83 -1.49 -8.02
C SER A 96 -7.07 -2.33 -6.77
N THR A 97 -6.42 -1.95 -5.66
CA THR A 97 -6.49 -2.64 -4.38
C THR A 97 -6.33 -1.66 -3.22
N PHE A 98 -6.58 -2.14 -2.02
CA PHE A 98 -6.22 -1.45 -0.77
C PHE A 98 -5.75 -2.45 0.26
N PHE A 99 -4.90 -2.02 1.20
CA PHE A 99 -4.54 -2.87 2.33
C PHE A 99 -5.39 -2.58 3.55
N VAL A 100 -5.48 -3.59 4.40
CA VAL A 100 -6.10 -3.54 5.72
C VAL A 100 -5.12 -4.15 6.72
N ASN A 101 -4.60 -3.35 7.66
CA ASN A 101 -3.90 -3.87 8.82
C ASN A 101 -4.90 -4.00 9.96
N ASP A 102 -5.02 -5.16 10.56
CA ASP A 102 -5.95 -5.48 11.64
C ASP A 102 -5.18 -5.85 12.91
N GLY A 103 -5.10 -4.92 13.84
CA GLY A 103 -4.56 -5.14 15.19
C GLY A 103 -5.61 -5.77 16.10
N TRP A 104 -5.99 -7.01 15.81
CA TRP A 104 -7.11 -7.69 16.48
C TRP A 104 -6.80 -8.16 17.91
N ALA A 105 -5.52 -8.30 18.28
CA ALA A 105 -5.07 -8.64 19.62
C ALA A 105 -3.95 -7.71 20.11
N SER A 106 -3.55 -7.82 21.35
CA SER A 106 -2.45 -7.02 21.92
C SER A 106 -1.07 -7.47 21.45
N ASP A 107 -0.99 -8.68 20.93
CA ASP A 107 0.19 -9.39 20.49
C ASP A 107 0.17 -9.76 19.01
N ARG A 108 -0.88 -9.32 18.29
CA ARG A 108 -1.11 -9.70 16.88
C ARG A 108 -1.61 -8.55 16.04
N GLU A 109 -1.01 -8.39 14.89
CA GLU A 109 -1.50 -7.58 13.79
C GLU A 109 -1.29 -8.35 12.49
N ASP A 110 -2.32 -8.42 11.67
CA ASP A 110 -2.30 -9.08 10.37
C ASP A 110 -2.59 -8.06 9.26
N CYS A 111 -2.04 -8.30 8.09
CA CYS A 111 -2.22 -7.45 6.92
C CYS A 111 -2.88 -8.24 5.79
N GLU A 112 -3.94 -7.68 5.23
CA GLU A 112 -4.62 -8.20 4.05
C GLU A 112 -4.57 -7.17 2.92
N ILE A 113 -4.50 -7.65 1.68
CA ILE A 113 -4.69 -6.85 0.47
C ILE A 113 -6.04 -7.24 -0.11
N VAL A 114 -6.89 -6.25 -0.39
CA VAL A 114 -8.29 -6.45 -0.75
C VAL A 114 -8.56 -5.88 -2.15
N ASP A 115 -9.23 -6.66 -2.99
CA ASP A 115 -9.79 -6.23 -4.27
C ASP A 115 -11.13 -5.50 -4.04
N PRO A 116 -11.31 -4.25 -4.47
CA PRO A 116 -12.52 -3.49 -4.21
C PRO A 116 -13.73 -4.00 -4.99
N VAL A 117 -13.53 -4.72 -6.10
CA VAL A 117 -14.62 -5.21 -6.93
C VAL A 117 -15.23 -6.47 -6.33
N SER A 118 -14.42 -7.44 -5.96
CA SER A 118 -14.86 -8.75 -5.44
C SER A 118 -14.96 -8.80 -3.92
N LEU A 119 -14.24 -7.92 -3.19
CA LEU A 119 -13.95 -7.98 -1.75
C LEU A 119 -13.24 -9.26 -1.31
N LYS A 120 -12.61 -9.96 -2.24
CA LYS A 120 -11.69 -11.02 -1.85
C LYS A 120 -10.39 -10.41 -1.34
N SER A 121 -9.78 -11.08 -0.39
CA SER A 121 -8.51 -10.66 0.21
C SER A 121 -7.43 -11.73 0.09
N ILE A 122 -6.19 -11.26 0.15
CA ILE A 122 -5.00 -12.09 0.25
C ILE A 122 -4.29 -11.70 1.54
N ASP A 123 -4.06 -12.68 2.40
CA ASP A 123 -3.23 -12.49 3.59
C ASP A 123 -1.77 -12.30 3.16
N VAL A 124 -1.17 -11.19 3.56
CA VAL A 124 0.22 -10.85 3.26
C VAL A 124 1.19 -11.87 3.87
N ALA A 125 0.83 -12.53 4.97
CA ALA A 125 1.65 -13.60 5.53
C ALA A 125 1.81 -14.76 4.54
N THR A 126 0.79 -15.08 3.73
CA THR A 126 0.90 -16.12 2.71
C THR A 126 1.85 -15.74 1.59
N LEU A 127 1.94 -14.46 1.21
CA LEU A 127 2.88 -13.97 0.22
C LEU A 127 4.34 -13.94 0.74
N LEU A 128 4.52 -13.90 2.05
CA LEU A 128 5.83 -14.00 2.70
C LEU A 128 6.23 -15.43 3.03
N ALA A 129 5.30 -16.37 3.06
CA ALA A 129 5.57 -17.77 3.42
C ALA A 129 6.57 -18.47 2.48
N ASP A 130 6.63 -18.03 1.22
CA ASP A 130 7.61 -18.53 0.24
C ASP A 130 9.05 -18.03 0.49
N LYS A 131 9.22 -17.11 1.47
CA LYS A 131 10.53 -16.60 1.90
C LYS A 131 10.97 -17.36 3.16
N PRO A 132 11.91 -18.32 3.07
CA PRO A 132 12.30 -19.16 4.21
C PRO A 132 12.77 -18.36 5.43
N GLU A 133 13.38 -17.18 5.18
CA GLU A 133 13.83 -16.26 6.23
C GLU A 133 12.67 -15.59 6.98
N ALA A 134 11.47 -15.49 6.39
CA ALA A 134 10.31 -14.86 7.02
C ALA A 134 9.55 -15.82 7.93
N GLN A 135 9.52 -17.12 7.60
CA GLN A 135 8.67 -18.11 8.28
C GLN A 135 8.88 -18.11 9.79
N ARG A 136 10.13 -18.13 10.25
CA ARG A 136 10.46 -18.09 11.67
C ARG A 136 9.80 -16.93 12.44
N TYR A 137 9.68 -15.77 11.80
CA TYR A 137 9.13 -14.55 12.39
C TYR A 137 7.61 -14.53 12.28
N LEU A 138 7.05 -15.13 11.22
CA LEU A 138 5.62 -15.32 11.06
C LEU A 138 5.04 -16.25 12.14
N ASP A 139 5.83 -17.19 12.64
CA ASP A 139 5.45 -18.15 13.68
C ASP A 139 5.65 -17.61 15.11
N ALA A 140 6.21 -16.40 15.28
CA ALA A 140 6.46 -15.83 16.59
C ALA A 140 5.15 -15.58 17.39
N GLY A 141 5.20 -15.78 18.70
CA GLY A 141 4.06 -15.58 19.60
C GLY A 141 3.55 -14.14 19.63
N HIS A 142 4.47 -13.16 19.68
CA HIS A 142 4.17 -11.74 19.52
C HIS A 142 4.61 -11.28 18.13
N ARG A 143 3.65 -11.10 17.24
CA ARG A 143 3.91 -10.77 15.83
C ARG A 143 2.96 -9.68 15.31
N TYR A 144 3.54 -8.68 14.71
CA TYR A 144 2.84 -7.61 14.03
C TYR A 144 3.31 -7.57 12.58
N LEU A 145 2.40 -7.87 11.65
CA LEU A 145 2.61 -7.77 10.22
C LEU A 145 1.73 -6.66 9.67
N ALA A 146 2.33 -5.55 9.31
CA ALA A 146 1.62 -4.35 8.90
C ALA A 146 2.17 -3.77 7.59
N ALA A 147 1.29 -3.40 6.68
CA ALA A 147 1.62 -2.56 5.54
C ALA A 147 2.05 -1.17 6.04
N GLU A 148 3.13 -0.65 5.49
CA GLU A 148 3.62 0.69 5.78
C GLU A 148 3.16 1.69 4.72
N HIS A 149 3.33 1.37 3.45
CA HIS A 149 2.82 2.15 2.32
C HIS A 149 2.99 1.39 1.01
N TRP A 150 2.30 1.85 -0.02
CA TRP A 150 2.51 1.40 -1.39
C TRP A 150 3.73 2.11 -1.99
N ILE A 151 4.69 1.33 -2.50
CA ILE A 151 5.86 1.85 -3.26
C ILE A 151 5.39 2.26 -4.65
N ASP A 152 4.55 1.44 -5.25
CA ASP A 152 3.87 1.64 -6.52
C ASP A 152 2.52 0.90 -6.52
N SER A 153 1.83 0.81 -7.66
CA SER A 153 0.51 0.16 -7.74
C SER A 153 0.52 -1.35 -7.48
N LYS A 154 1.70 -1.98 -7.54
CA LYS A 154 1.84 -3.44 -7.40
C LYS A 154 2.79 -3.86 -6.27
N THR A 155 3.47 -2.92 -5.64
CA THR A 155 4.48 -3.20 -4.62
C THR A 155 4.13 -2.56 -3.30
N LEU A 156 3.89 -3.38 -2.29
CA LEU A 156 3.57 -2.96 -0.94
C LEU A 156 4.79 -3.12 -0.04
N LEU A 157 5.18 -2.07 0.68
CA LEU A 157 6.17 -2.17 1.74
C LEU A 157 5.47 -2.61 3.02
N VAL A 158 5.96 -3.69 3.63
CA VAL A 158 5.41 -4.23 4.87
C VAL A 158 6.49 -4.35 5.94
N LYS A 159 6.09 -4.16 7.20
CA LYS A 159 6.90 -4.40 8.38
C LYS A 159 6.44 -5.68 9.06
N LEU A 160 7.41 -6.50 9.46
CA LEU A 160 7.20 -7.67 10.30
C LEU A 160 8.05 -7.49 11.56
N TYR A 161 7.41 -7.26 12.69
CA TYR A 161 8.11 -6.96 13.94
C TYR A 161 7.44 -7.68 15.14
N GLY A 162 8.18 -7.79 16.23
CA GLY A 162 7.70 -8.46 17.43
C GLY A 162 8.83 -9.01 18.29
N HIS A 163 8.53 -10.06 19.01
CA HIS A 163 9.52 -10.79 19.80
C HIS A 163 9.16 -12.27 19.93
N PHE A 164 10.17 -13.08 20.23
CA PHE A 164 9.97 -14.49 20.55
C PHE A 164 9.65 -14.63 22.03
N ASP A 165 8.78 -15.58 22.36
CA ASP A 165 8.38 -15.85 23.75
C ASP A 165 9.45 -16.63 24.53
N ASP A 166 10.29 -17.40 23.82
CA ASP A 166 11.33 -18.21 24.43
C ASP A 166 12.54 -17.38 24.88
N PRO A 167 13.11 -17.65 26.06
CA PRO A 167 14.33 -16.99 26.53
C PRO A 167 15.58 -17.38 25.69
N PRO A 168 16.47 -16.40 25.40
CA PRO A 168 16.29 -14.98 25.67
C PRO A 168 15.28 -14.38 24.68
N ALA A 169 14.25 -13.72 25.20
CA ALA A 169 13.25 -13.03 24.38
C ALA A 169 13.97 -12.02 23.48
N ALA A 170 14.07 -12.36 22.20
CA ALA A 170 14.72 -11.52 21.20
C ALA A 170 13.66 -10.79 20.37
N SER A 171 13.75 -9.47 20.34
CA SER A 171 12.92 -8.66 19.43
C SER A 171 13.46 -8.73 18.00
N PHE A 172 12.57 -8.59 17.05
CA PHE A 172 12.90 -8.52 15.63
C PHE A 172 12.15 -7.37 14.95
N HIS A 173 12.75 -6.84 13.90
CA HIS A 173 12.14 -5.83 13.05
C HIS A 173 12.69 -6.00 11.63
N LEU A 174 11.82 -6.38 10.72
CA LEU A 174 12.13 -6.70 9.33
C LEU A 174 11.22 -5.89 8.42
N THR A 175 11.70 -5.61 7.23
CA THR A 175 10.93 -4.92 6.20
C THR A 175 11.01 -5.73 4.92
N TYR A 176 9.87 -5.91 4.25
CA TYR A 176 9.76 -6.64 3.00
C TYR A 176 9.02 -5.80 1.96
N SER A 177 9.46 -5.92 0.72
CA SER A 177 8.65 -5.52 -0.43
C SER A 177 7.86 -6.73 -0.91
N VAL A 178 6.54 -6.60 -0.94
CA VAL A 178 5.61 -7.62 -1.42
C VAL A 178 5.08 -7.18 -2.77
N SER A 179 5.35 -7.94 -3.81
CA SER A 179 4.87 -7.66 -5.16
C SER A 179 3.60 -8.45 -5.45
N LEU A 180 2.59 -7.76 -5.97
CA LEU A 180 1.40 -8.36 -6.58
C LEU A 180 1.68 -8.53 -8.06
N ASP A 181 2.02 -9.74 -8.46
CA ASP A 181 2.20 -10.07 -9.87
C ASP A 181 0.86 -10.46 -10.53
N ASP A 182 0.89 -10.68 -11.85
CA ASP A 182 -0.31 -11.06 -12.61
C ASP A 182 -0.83 -12.46 -12.25
N THR A 183 -0.10 -13.22 -11.43
CA THR A 183 -0.50 -14.54 -10.91
C THR A 183 -1.18 -14.45 -9.55
N THR A 184 -1.06 -13.29 -8.87
CA THR A 184 -1.75 -13.00 -7.61
C THR A 184 -3.26 -12.91 -7.88
N ARG A 185 -4.02 -13.92 -7.44
CA ARG A 185 -5.46 -14.03 -7.71
C ARG A 185 -6.25 -13.76 -6.43
N PHE A 186 -7.16 -12.82 -6.54
CA PHE A 186 -8.20 -12.56 -5.54
C PHE A 186 -9.39 -13.50 -5.68
#